data_8a909a6350a44b2db3df06d15a6488ed
#
_entry.id   8a909a6350a44b2db3df06d15a6488ed
#
_cell.length_a   1.000
_cell.length_b   1.000
_cell.length_c   1.000
_cell.angle_alpha   90.00
_cell.angle_beta   90.00
_cell.angle_gamma   90.00
#
_symmetry.space_group_name_H-M   'P 1'
#
loop_
_entity.id
_entity.type
_entity.pdbx_description
1 polymer ?
#
loop_
_entity_poly.entity_id
_entity_poly.type
_entity_poly.pdbx_seq_one_letter_code
_entity_poly.pdbx_strand_id
1 'polypeptide(L)'
;MRTKCGLWLTCPRQAIKNKWIFKKKTDADGNVTVYKARLVAKGFRQVQSAEYDDIFSLVTMLKSVRIMLAIATFYEIWQMDVKTAFLNGLLKEELYMMQPEGFVDPKGANKVCKLQRSIYGLVQASQSWNIHFDSVIKAYGFIQTFGESLYLQESEWELCSNSNIICG
;
A
#
# COMPACT_ATOMS: atom_id res chain seq x y z
N MET A 1 -7.74 13.47 5.56
CA MET A 1 -7.53 12.17 4.89
C MET A 1 -8.90 11.65 4.47
N ARG A 2 -9.27 11.73 3.19
CA ARG A 2 -10.58 11.23 2.72
C ARG A 2 -10.43 9.76 2.35
N THR A 3 -10.73 8.87 3.28
CA THR A 3 -11.01 7.47 2.91
C THR A 3 -12.23 7.52 2.00
N LYS A 4 -12.10 7.15 0.74
CA LYS A 4 -13.24 7.09 -0.18
C LYS A 4 -14.12 5.92 0.23
N CYS A 5 -14.99 6.18 1.21
CA CYS A 5 -16.08 5.31 1.57
C CYS A 5 -17.17 5.53 0.52
N GLY A 6 -17.46 4.54 -0.30
CA GLY A 6 -18.42 4.61 -1.38
C GLY A 6 -19.85 4.65 -0.87
N LEU A 7 -20.64 3.71 -0.82
CA LEU A 7 -22.03 3.69 -0.36
C LEU A 7 -22.14 3.17 1.08
N TRP A 8 -23.02 3.80 1.85
CA TRP A 8 -23.47 3.30 3.14
C TRP A 8 -24.57 2.26 2.92
N LEU A 9 -24.27 0.99 3.19
CA LEU A 9 -25.21 -0.12 3.02
C LEU A 9 -25.56 -0.75 4.36
N THR A 10 -26.75 -1.28 4.50
CA THR A 10 -27.10 -2.21 5.59
C THR A 10 -26.20 -3.44 5.52
N CYS A 11 -25.57 -3.80 6.63
CA CYS A 11 -24.51 -4.78 6.73
C CYS A 11 -24.81 -6.11 6.03
N PRO A 12 -24.12 -6.49 4.94
CA PRO A 12 -24.16 -7.85 4.43
C PRO A 12 -23.14 -8.69 5.21
N ARG A 13 -23.60 -9.74 5.76
CA ARG A 13 -22.93 -10.85 6.45
C ARG A 13 -21.70 -10.61 7.34
N GLN A 14 -20.66 -9.88 6.94
CA GLN A 14 -19.46 -9.69 7.78
C GLN A 14 -18.70 -8.41 7.39
N ALA A 15 -18.74 -7.39 8.25
CA ALA A 15 -17.96 -6.19 8.06
C ALA A 15 -16.63 -6.29 8.82
N ILE A 16 -15.54 -5.94 8.14
CA ILE A 16 -14.20 -5.95 8.71
C ILE A 16 -14.12 -4.87 9.79
N LYS A 17 -13.65 -5.25 10.97
CA LYS A 17 -13.38 -4.30 12.05
C LYS A 17 -12.11 -3.51 11.73
N ASN A 18 -12.00 -2.32 12.30
CA ASN A 18 -10.84 -1.46 12.16
C ASN A 18 -10.36 -0.96 13.52
N LYS A 19 -9.24 -0.27 13.52
CA LYS A 19 -8.71 0.46 14.67
C LYS A 19 -7.90 1.66 14.20
N TRP A 20 -7.83 2.70 15.03
CA TRP A 20 -6.88 3.79 14.87
C TRP A 20 -5.54 3.42 15.48
N ILE A 21 -4.46 3.75 14.78
CA ILE A 21 -3.09 3.71 15.31
C ILE A 21 -2.56 5.13 15.30
N PHE A 22 -2.23 5.62 16.48
CA PHE A 22 -1.67 6.95 16.67
C PHE A 22 -0.17 6.83 16.94
N LYS A 23 0.61 7.68 16.29
CA LYS A 23 2.04 7.81 16.53
C LYS A 23 2.41 9.27 16.70
N LYS A 24 3.10 9.56 17.80
CA LYS A 24 3.73 10.83 18.09
C LYS A 24 5.18 10.79 17.60
N LYS A 25 5.62 11.80 16.85
CA LYS A 25 7.03 11.99 16.50
C LYS A 25 7.58 13.16 17.26
N THR A 26 8.77 12.99 17.81
CA THR A 26 9.51 14.05 18.52
C THR A 26 10.79 14.36 17.78
N ASP A 27 11.30 15.59 17.95
CA ASP A 27 12.65 16.00 17.55
C ASP A 27 13.71 15.48 18.54
N ALA A 28 14.97 15.87 18.33
CA ALA A 28 16.09 15.52 19.20
C ALA A 28 15.94 16.09 20.62
N ASP A 29 15.24 17.21 20.77
CA ASP A 29 15.02 17.92 22.03
C ASP A 29 13.79 17.39 22.79
N GLY A 30 13.08 16.39 22.23
CA GLY A 30 11.90 15.78 22.81
C GLY A 30 10.58 16.50 22.53
N ASN A 31 10.60 17.61 21.78
CA ASN A 31 9.38 18.33 21.41
C ASN A 31 8.59 17.60 20.34
N VAL A 32 7.26 17.65 20.43
CA VAL A 32 6.39 16.98 19.47
C VAL A 32 6.38 17.73 18.15
N THR A 33 6.88 17.09 17.10
CA THR A 33 6.89 17.67 15.74
C THR A 33 5.65 17.30 14.95
N VAL A 34 5.16 16.05 15.08
CA VAL A 34 4.02 15.56 14.29
C VAL A 34 3.23 14.50 15.04
N TYR A 35 1.91 14.61 14.99
CA TYR A 35 1.00 13.52 15.31
C TYR A 35 0.55 12.82 14.01
N LYS A 36 0.73 11.51 13.96
CA LYS A 36 0.26 10.69 12.82
C LYS A 36 -0.83 9.74 13.27
N ALA A 37 -1.93 9.70 12.53
CA ALA A 37 -3.00 8.73 12.72
C ALA A 37 -3.13 7.85 11.47
N ARG A 38 -3.33 6.54 11.66
CA ARG A 38 -3.62 5.60 10.60
C ARG A 38 -4.84 4.78 10.96
N LEU A 39 -5.80 4.71 10.04
CA LEU A 39 -6.88 3.75 10.13
C LEU A 39 -6.39 2.42 9.57
N VAL A 40 -6.54 1.34 10.35
CA VAL A 40 -6.02 0.01 10.01
C VAL A 40 -7.14 -1.00 10.13
N ALA A 41 -7.38 -1.77 9.08
CA ALA A 41 -8.31 -2.89 9.11
C ALA A 41 -7.76 -4.05 9.96
N LYS A 42 -8.66 -4.79 10.60
CA LYS A 42 -8.29 -6.03 11.30
C LYS A 42 -8.33 -7.22 10.32
N GLY A 43 -7.47 -7.18 9.29
CA GLY A 43 -7.42 -8.16 8.20
C GLY A 43 -7.16 -9.59 8.64
N PHE A 44 -6.54 -9.81 9.81
CA PHE A 44 -6.36 -11.15 10.38
C PHE A 44 -7.67 -11.89 10.71
N ARG A 45 -8.82 -11.20 10.58
CA ARG A 45 -10.16 -11.78 10.72
C ARG A 45 -10.84 -12.05 9.38
N GLN A 46 -10.18 -11.73 8.28
CA GLN A 46 -10.70 -12.04 6.95
C GLN A 46 -10.71 -13.54 6.72
N VAL A 47 -11.74 -14.02 6.02
CA VAL A 47 -11.91 -15.44 5.71
C VAL A 47 -11.37 -15.70 4.31
N GLN A 48 -10.39 -16.62 4.22
CA GLN A 48 -9.83 -17.05 2.93
C GLN A 48 -10.92 -17.64 2.05
N SER A 49 -10.80 -17.49 0.76
CA SER A 49 -11.76 -17.88 -0.30
C SER A 49 -13.08 -17.09 -0.31
N ALA A 50 -13.43 -16.35 0.75
CA ALA A 50 -14.62 -15.50 0.79
C ALA A 50 -14.29 -14.00 0.65
N GLU A 51 -13.13 -13.57 1.17
CA GLU A 51 -12.72 -12.16 1.21
C GLU A 51 -11.38 -11.93 0.52
N TYR A 52 -10.57 -12.98 0.30
CA TYR A 52 -9.32 -12.96 -0.46
C TYR A 52 -8.97 -14.38 -0.94
N ASP A 53 -8.31 -14.47 -2.09
CA ASP A 53 -7.90 -15.75 -2.66
C ASP A 53 -6.48 -16.15 -2.21
N ASP A 54 -5.52 -15.22 -2.32
CA ASP A 54 -4.11 -15.47 -2.04
C ASP A 54 -3.50 -14.45 -1.10
N ILE A 55 -2.50 -14.90 -0.33
CA ILE A 55 -1.63 -14.04 0.49
C ILE A 55 -0.43 -13.66 -0.36
N PHE A 56 -0.32 -12.39 -0.69
CA PHE A 56 0.82 -11.82 -1.40
C PHE A 56 1.75 -11.09 -0.45
N SER A 57 3.02 -11.49 -0.43
CA SER A 57 4.07 -10.80 0.34
C SER A 57 5.08 -10.19 -0.62
N LEU A 58 5.19 -8.88 -0.59
CA LEU A 58 6.17 -8.12 -1.36
C LEU A 58 7.48 -8.11 -0.57
N VAL A 59 8.27 -9.18 -0.76
CA VAL A 59 9.59 -9.30 -0.11
C VAL A 59 10.66 -9.33 -1.18
N THR A 60 11.45 -8.27 -1.22
CA THR A 60 12.65 -8.22 -2.07
C THR A 60 13.73 -9.13 -1.47
N MET A 61 14.36 -9.97 -2.31
CA MET A 61 15.45 -10.81 -1.84
C MET A 61 16.64 -9.97 -1.37
N LEU A 62 17.21 -10.35 -0.24
CA LEU A 62 18.38 -9.66 0.33
C LEU A 62 19.58 -9.64 -0.64
N LYS A 63 19.69 -10.66 -1.51
CA LYS A 63 20.72 -10.71 -2.56
C LYS A 63 20.59 -9.55 -3.54
N SER A 64 19.37 -9.27 -4.01
CA SER A 64 19.10 -8.19 -4.95
C SER A 64 19.40 -6.83 -4.35
N VAL A 65 19.01 -6.61 -3.11
CA VAL A 65 19.36 -5.36 -2.40
C VAL A 65 20.87 -5.19 -2.30
N ARG A 66 21.63 -6.24 -2.01
CA ARG A 66 23.11 -6.18 -1.95
C ARG A 66 23.74 -5.88 -3.30
N ILE A 67 23.25 -6.48 -4.38
CA ILE A 67 23.71 -6.21 -5.74
C ILE A 67 23.45 -4.74 -6.09
N MET A 68 22.25 -4.25 -5.82
CA MET A 68 21.91 -2.85 -6.06
C MET A 68 22.79 -1.88 -5.28
N LEU A 69 23.06 -2.17 -3.99
CA LEU A 69 23.98 -1.37 -3.19
C LEU A 69 25.42 -1.40 -3.73
N ALA A 70 25.88 -2.53 -4.27
CA ALA A 70 27.19 -2.62 -4.91
C ALA A 70 27.25 -1.79 -6.20
N ILE A 71 26.20 -1.85 -7.02
CA ILE A 71 26.09 -1.03 -8.23
C ILE A 71 26.03 0.47 -7.87
N ALA A 72 25.39 0.80 -6.77
CA ALA A 72 25.26 2.14 -6.23
C ALA A 72 26.59 2.86 -5.94
N THR A 73 27.65 2.09 -5.72
CA THR A 73 28.99 2.67 -5.51
C THR A 73 29.58 3.29 -6.79
N PHE A 74 29.06 2.93 -7.94
CA PHE A 74 29.55 3.36 -9.24
C PHE A 74 28.58 4.29 -9.97
N TYR A 75 27.29 4.31 -9.56
CA TYR A 75 26.22 5.05 -10.22
C TYR A 75 25.46 5.91 -9.22
N GLU A 76 24.90 7.00 -9.72
CA GLU A 76 24.00 7.84 -8.94
C GLU A 76 22.67 7.12 -8.71
N ILE A 77 22.18 7.09 -7.46
CA ILE A 77 20.92 6.42 -7.09
C ILE A 77 19.91 7.44 -6.63
N TRP A 78 18.71 7.31 -7.16
CA TRP A 78 17.53 8.05 -6.73
C TRP A 78 16.62 7.15 -5.91
N GLN A 79 16.22 7.63 -4.73
CA GLN A 79 15.25 6.95 -3.88
C GLN A 79 13.93 7.70 -3.93
N MET A 80 12.86 6.98 -4.23
CA MET A 80 11.50 7.50 -4.16
C MET A 80 10.71 6.81 -3.06
N ASP A 81 9.94 7.60 -2.29
CA ASP A 81 8.97 7.09 -1.31
C ASP A 81 7.56 7.43 -1.77
N VAL A 82 6.72 6.41 -1.88
CA VAL A 82 5.33 6.59 -2.29
C VAL A 82 4.46 6.85 -1.07
N LYS A 83 3.92 8.06 -1.00
CA LYS A 83 2.99 8.42 0.07
C LYS A 83 1.74 7.55 0.00
N THR A 84 1.41 6.91 1.15
CA THR A 84 0.18 6.13 1.29
C THR A 84 0.00 5.02 0.25
N ALA A 85 1.07 4.28 -0.08
CA ALA A 85 1.12 3.26 -1.12
C ALA A 85 -0.12 2.34 -1.11
N PHE A 86 -0.42 1.69 0.01
CA PHE A 86 -1.57 0.78 0.11
C PHE A 86 -2.94 1.43 -0.13
N LEU A 87 -3.07 2.75 0.08
CA LEU A 87 -4.32 3.46 -0.19
C LEU A 87 -4.54 3.75 -1.69
N ASN A 88 -3.55 3.49 -2.52
CA ASN A 88 -3.65 3.63 -3.97
C ASN A 88 -4.09 2.32 -4.65
N GLY A 89 -3.95 1.17 -3.97
CA GLY A 89 -4.39 -0.12 -4.50
C GLY A 89 -5.91 -0.17 -4.72
N LEU A 90 -6.35 -0.69 -5.85
CA LEU A 90 -7.75 -0.93 -6.16
C LEU A 90 -8.14 -2.31 -5.63
N LEU A 91 -9.32 -2.39 -5.05
CA LEU A 91 -9.90 -3.66 -4.62
C LEU A 91 -10.71 -4.26 -5.76
N LYS A 92 -10.51 -5.54 -6.04
CA LYS A 92 -11.34 -6.33 -6.97
C LYS A 92 -12.56 -6.90 -6.25
N GLU A 93 -12.38 -7.23 -4.99
CA GLU A 93 -13.38 -7.85 -4.12
C GLU A 93 -14.30 -6.80 -3.49
N GLU A 94 -15.54 -7.19 -3.23
CA GLU A 94 -16.48 -6.38 -2.48
C GLU A 94 -16.24 -6.49 -0.97
N LEU A 95 -15.50 -5.56 -0.40
CA LEU A 95 -15.21 -5.52 1.02
C LEU A 95 -15.98 -4.42 1.75
N TYR A 96 -16.48 -4.80 2.92
CA TYR A 96 -17.23 -3.92 3.79
C TYR A 96 -16.50 -3.75 5.13
N MET A 97 -16.45 -2.52 5.60
CA MET A 97 -15.78 -2.17 6.86
C MET A 97 -16.75 -1.45 7.78
N MET A 98 -16.68 -1.76 9.08
CA MET A 98 -17.40 -1.01 10.10
C MET A 98 -16.98 0.45 10.09
N GLN A 99 -17.91 1.33 10.45
CA GLN A 99 -17.59 2.76 10.61
C GLN A 99 -16.49 2.92 11.67
N PRO A 100 -15.45 3.73 11.40
CA PRO A 100 -14.40 3.96 12.36
C PRO A 100 -14.91 4.69 13.61
N GLU A 101 -14.35 4.36 14.75
CA GLU A 101 -14.60 5.07 16.01
C GLU A 101 -14.35 6.58 15.84
N GLY A 102 -15.25 7.40 16.33
CA GLY A 102 -15.23 8.85 16.17
C GLY A 102 -15.79 9.38 14.84
N PHE A 103 -16.16 8.48 13.90
CA PHE A 103 -16.73 8.83 12.59
C PHE A 103 -18.03 8.07 12.30
N VAL A 104 -18.71 7.64 13.33
CA VAL A 104 -20.01 6.94 13.18
C VAL A 104 -21.09 7.96 12.88
N ASP A 105 -21.82 7.76 11.77
CA ASP A 105 -22.96 8.59 11.43
C ASP A 105 -24.14 8.29 12.38
N PRO A 106 -24.64 9.26 13.14
CA PRO A 106 -25.76 9.06 14.06
C PRO A 106 -27.04 8.55 13.37
N LYS A 107 -27.27 8.95 12.11
CA LYS A 107 -28.43 8.52 11.31
C LYS A 107 -28.24 7.18 10.63
N GLY A 108 -27.02 6.65 10.65
CA GLY A 108 -26.62 5.43 9.97
C GLY A 108 -25.71 4.53 10.79
N ALA A 109 -25.87 4.48 12.12
CA ALA A 109 -25.00 3.72 13.00
C ALA A 109 -24.87 2.22 12.63
N ASN A 110 -25.91 1.63 12.04
CA ASN A 110 -25.94 0.25 11.57
C ASN A 110 -25.43 0.07 10.13
N LYS A 111 -25.01 1.14 9.47
CA LYS A 111 -24.48 1.06 8.11
C LYS A 111 -23.00 0.76 8.12
N VAL A 112 -22.54 0.09 7.10
CA VAL A 112 -21.13 -0.23 6.86
C VAL A 112 -20.62 0.51 5.62
N CYS A 113 -19.32 0.64 5.54
CA CYS A 113 -18.62 1.32 4.48
C CYS A 113 -18.16 0.30 3.43
N LYS A 114 -18.62 0.39 2.19
CA LYS A 114 -18.03 -0.37 1.08
C LYS A 114 -16.68 0.25 0.74
N LEU A 115 -15.61 -0.53 0.84
CA LEU A 115 -14.27 -0.07 0.51
C LEU A 115 -14.11 0.00 -1.02
N GLN A 116 -13.70 1.15 -1.52
CA GLN A 116 -13.37 1.35 -2.94
C GLN A 116 -11.88 1.14 -3.22
N ARG A 117 -11.06 1.34 -2.20
CA ARG A 117 -9.61 1.19 -2.27
C ARG A 117 -9.10 0.44 -1.07
N SER A 118 -7.96 -0.17 -1.25
CA SER A 118 -7.25 -0.85 -0.17
C SER A 118 -6.92 0.10 0.97
N ILE A 119 -6.85 -0.44 2.18
CA ILE A 119 -6.39 0.26 3.37
C ILE A 119 -5.35 -0.59 4.11
N TYR A 120 -4.60 0.05 4.99
CA TYR A 120 -3.64 -0.66 5.83
C TYR A 120 -4.31 -1.78 6.63
N GLY A 121 -3.65 -2.92 6.71
CA GLY A 121 -4.08 -4.07 7.49
C GLY A 121 -5.02 -5.05 6.77
N LEU A 122 -5.45 -4.79 5.54
CA LEU A 122 -6.09 -5.80 4.69
C LEU A 122 -5.04 -6.79 4.18
N VAL A 123 -5.42 -8.06 4.06
CA VAL A 123 -4.54 -9.13 3.53
C VAL A 123 -4.09 -8.82 2.10
N GLN A 124 -5.02 -8.39 1.25
CA GLN A 124 -4.76 -8.06 -0.15
C GLN A 124 -4.17 -6.67 -0.40
N ALA A 125 -3.85 -5.90 0.64
CA ALA A 125 -3.37 -4.52 0.48
C ALA A 125 -2.05 -4.45 -0.28
N SER A 126 -1.11 -5.35 0.01
CA SER A 126 0.18 -5.43 -0.66
C SER A 126 0.04 -5.84 -2.12
N GLN A 127 -0.81 -6.83 -2.40
CA GLN A 127 -1.07 -7.29 -3.76
C GLN A 127 -1.73 -6.20 -4.61
N SER A 128 -2.78 -5.57 -4.09
CA SER A 128 -3.47 -4.47 -4.78
C SER A 128 -2.54 -3.30 -5.10
N TRP A 129 -1.63 -2.99 -4.18
CA TRP A 129 -0.62 -1.98 -4.40
C TRP A 129 0.39 -2.43 -5.47
N ASN A 130 0.90 -3.66 -5.38
CA ASN A 130 1.87 -4.18 -6.35
C ASN A 130 1.32 -4.17 -7.78
N ILE A 131 0.07 -4.59 -7.98
CA ILE A 131 -0.59 -4.57 -9.29
C ILE A 131 -0.67 -3.13 -9.83
N HIS A 132 -1.05 -2.18 -8.98
CA HIS A 132 -1.11 -0.78 -9.37
C HIS A 132 0.28 -0.21 -9.70
N PHE A 133 1.26 -0.47 -8.85
CA PHE A 133 2.65 -0.05 -9.04
C PHE A 133 3.23 -0.64 -10.33
N ASP A 134 3.09 -1.94 -10.56
CA ASP A 134 3.53 -2.63 -11.77
C ASP A 134 2.95 -1.98 -13.03
N SER A 135 1.65 -1.68 -13.03
CA SER A 135 1.00 -1.03 -14.18
C SER A 135 1.56 0.36 -14.47
N VAL A 136 1.88 1.13 -13.44
CA VAL A 136 2.44 2.48 -13.58
C VAL A 136 3.88 2.39 -14.08
N ILE A 137 4.71 1.58 -13.46
CA ILE A 137 6.14 1.45 -13.81
C ILE A 137 6.31 0.91 -15.23
N LYS A 138 5.49 -0.05 -15.64
CA LYS A 138 5.50 -0.55 -17.04
C LYS A 138 5.11 0.51 -18.05
N ALA A 139 4.20 1.42 -17.68
CA ALA A 139 3.84 2.54 -18.55
C ALA A 139 5.00 3.53 -18.79
N TYR A 140 6.00 3.52 -17.91
CA TYR A 140 7.24 4.28 -18.05
C TYR A 140 8.37 3.48 -18.74
N GLY A 141 8.07 2.31 -19.28
CA GLY A 141 9.04 1.48 -20.03
C GLY A 141 9.94 0.59 -19.18
N PHE A 142 9.58 0.38 -17.89
CA PHE A 142 10.30 -0.56 -17.03
C PHE A 142 9.77 -1.98 -17.21
N ILE A 143 10.67 -2.96 -17.22
CA ILE A 143 10.34 -4.38 -17.32
C ILE A 143 10.66 -5.05 -15.98
N GLN A 144 9.73 -5.86 -15.50
CA GLN A 144 9.95 -6.65 -14.30
C GLN A 144 10.91 -7.81 -14.57
N THR A 145 11.95 -7.93 -13.76
CA THR A 145 12.90 -9.04 -13.85
C THR A 145 12.27 -10.33 -13.36
N PHE A 146 12.58 -11.43 -14.05
CA PHE A 146 12.00 -12.74 -13.74
C PHE A 146 12.38 -13.21 -12.33
N GLY A 147 11.38 -13.57 -11.55
CA GLY A 147 11.57 -14.13 -10.19
C GLY A 147 11.81 -13.12 -9.07
N GLU A 148 11.82 -11.81 -9.37
CA GLU A 148 12.01 -10.76 -8.37
C GLU A 148 11.06 -9.58 -8.58
N SER A 149 10.83 -8.80 -7.53
CA SER A 149 10.07 -7.55 -7.62
C SER A 149 10.93 -6.37 -8.10
N LEU A 150 11.93 -6.65 -8.93
CA LEU A 150 12.82 -5.63 -9.50
C LEU A 150 12.35 -5.25 -10.90
N TYR A 151 12.47 -3.98 -11.22
CA TYR A 151 12.13 -3.43 -12.53
C TYR A 151 13.40 -2.86 -13.16
N LEU A 152 13.64 -3.19 -14.43
CA LEU A 152 14.72 -2.65 -15.25
C LEU A 152 14.11 -1.85 -16.40
N GLN A 153 14.73 -0.77 -16.77
CA GLN A 153 14.35 -0.02 -17.95
C GLN A 153 15.12 -0.55 -19.15
N GLU A 154 14.42 -0.98 -20.19
CA GLU A 154 15.02 -1.57 -21.38
C GLU A 154 15.50 -0.52 -22.40
N SER A 155 15.09 0.74 -22.25
CA SER A 155 15.42 1.81 -23.18
C SER A 155 16.82 2.36 -22.97
N GLU A 156 17.66 2.15 -23.98
CA GLU A 156 18.89 2.86 -24.30
C GLU A 156 19.81 3.25 -23.15
N TRP A 157 20.95 2.56 -23.08
CA TRP A 157 22.06 2.85 -22.16
C TRP A 157 22.48 4.32 -22.10
N GLU A 158 22.10 5.13 -23.07
CA GLU A 158 22.38 6.57 -23.12
C GLU A 158 21.49 7.39 -22.16
N LEU A 159 20.27 6.93 -21.84
CA LEU A 159 19.41 7.58 -20.85
C LEU A 159 19.74 7.17 -19.39
N CYS A 160 20.34 6.01 -19.19
CA CYS A 160 20.81 5.59 -17.86
C CYS A 160 21.96 6.43 -17.31
N SER A 161 22.66 7.17 -18.13
CA SER A 161 23.69 8.13 -17.68
C SER A 161 23.11 9.38 -17.02
N ASN A 162 21.80 9.64 -17.16
CA ASN A 162 21.16 10.85 -16.65
C ASN A 162 20.00 10.62 -15.67
N SER A 163 19.53 9.39 -15.44
CA SER A 163 18.48 9.15 -14.45
C SER A 163 18.35 7.67 -14.09
N ASN A 164 19.06 7.22 -13.07
CA ASN A 164 18.91 5.88 -12.51
C ASN A 164 17.81 5.89 -11.45
N ILE A 165 16.61 5.43 -11.81
CA ILE A 165 15.51 5.23 -10.88
C ILE A 165 15.53 3.78 -10.41
N ILE A 166 15.85 3.54 -9.14
CA ILE A 166 15.75 2.26 -8.49
C ILE A 166 14.60 2.33 -7.49
N CYS A 167 13.51 1.61 -7.76
CA CYS A 167 12.40 1.47 -6.83
C CYS A 167 12.56 0.16 -6.04
N GLY A 168 12.72 0.27 -4.72
CA GLY A 168 12.71 -0.84 -3.76
C GLY A 168 11.42 -0.86 -2.94
#